data_a03da5765b4dbcc03f8b61480730282a
#
_entry.id   a03da5765b4dbcc03f8b61480730282a
#
_cell.length_a   1.000
_cell.length_b   1.000
_cell.length_c   1.000
_cell.angle_alpha   90.00
_cell.angle_beta   90.00
_cell.angle_gamma   90.00
#
_symmetry.space_group_name_H-M   'P 1'
#
loop_
_entity.id
_entity.type
_entity.pdbx_description
1 polymer ?
#
loop_
_entity_poly.entity_id
_entity_poly.type
_entity_poly.pdbx_seq_one_letter_code
_entity_poly.pdbx_strand_id
1 'polypeptide(L)'
;MKEVLQMCLDSDAIVIGTPIYYESISSSAQAFLERLLFAADTYVLDENGNRVSKIKKEIKTAMIYTMNVTKEMDYFNSEDQLAIMRGYLTAIFGECEAFYAYDTKQFKKYDPYLNNMFDPELKKKSKEIQFPKDCAKAFDLGKRLSDE
;
A
#
# COMPACT_ATOMS: atom_id res chain seq x y z
N MET A 1 -5.25 -5.70 -18.83
CA MET A 1 -4.84 -6.43 -17.61
C MET A 1 -3.62 -7.31 -17.84
N LYS A 2 -3.62 -8.25 -18.80
CA LYS A 2 -2.45 -9.14 -19.05
C LYS A 2 -1.15 -8.37 -19.31
N GLU A 3 -1.18 -7.35 -20.15
CA GLU A 3 -0.02 -6.49 -20.45
C GLU A 3 0.49 -5.76 -19.18
N VAL A 4 -0.41 -5.21 -18.37
CA VAL A 4 -0.04 -4.53 -17.13
C VAL A 4 0.64 -5.49 -16.14
N LEU A 5 0.11 -6.71 -16.00
CA LEU A 5 0.75 -7.73 -15.16
C LEU A 5 2.15 -8.08 -15.67
N GLN A 6 2.31 -8.23 -16.98
CA GLN A 6 3.62 -8.51 -17.56
C GLN A 6 4.60 -7.35 -17.30
N MET A 7 4.17 -6.10 -17.49
CA MET A 7 5.00 -4.93 -17.16
C MET A 7 5.45 -4.92 -15.70
N CYS A 8 4.56 -5.28 -14.77
CA CYS A 8 4.93 -5.41 -13.35
C CYS A 8 5.98 -6.51 -13.13
N LEU A 9 5.81 -7.67 -13.77
CA LEU A 9 6.75 -8.79 -13.61
C LEU A 9 8.11 -8.52 -14.26
N ASP A 10 8.18 -7.64 -15.24
CA ASP A 10 9.41 -7.23 -15.92
C ASP A 10 10.12 -6.05 -15.23
N SER A 11 9.44 -5.35 -14.30
CA SER A 11 9.98 -4.18 -13.61
C SER A 11 10.96 -4.57 -12.49
N ASP A 12 11.79 -3.63 -12.05
CA ASP A 12 12.71 -3.80 -10.93
C ASP A 12 12.05 -3.43 -9.59
N ALA A 13 11.00 -2.60 -9.64
CA ALA A 13 10.23 -2.23 -8.46
C ALA A 13 8.75 -2.04 -8.78
N ILE A 14 7.88 -2.34 -7.81
CA ILE A 14 6.43 -2.15 -7.88
C ILE A 14 5.98 -1.34 -6.68
N VAL A 15 5.38 -0.17 -6.92
CA VAL A 15 4.77 0.65 -5.87
C VAL A 15 3.27 0.68 -6.06
N ILE A 16 2.52 0.30 -5.03
CA ILE A 16 1.06 0.25 -5.05
C ILE A 16 0.50 1.23 -4.02
N GLY A 17 -0.16 2.28 -4.51
CA GLY A 17 -0.89 3.23 -3.67
C GLY A 17 -2.37 2.86 -3.57
N THR A 18 -2.92 2.84 -2.36
CA THR A 18 -4.34 2.53 -2.14
C THR A 18 -4.91 3.27 -0.95
N PRO A 19 -6.14 3.81 -1.05
CA PRO A 19 -6.85 4.26 0.14
C PRO A 19 -7.28 3.06 0.99
N ILE A 20 -7.39 3.32 2.29
CA ILE A 20 -7.93 2.35 3.24
C ILE A 20 -9.40 2.67 3.51
N TYR A 21 -10.25 1.69 3.30
CA TYR A 21 -11.68 1.72 3.58
C TYR A 21 -12.04 0.56 4.51
N TYR A 22 -12.66 0.85 5.68
CA TYR A 22 -13.05 -0.17 6.65
C TYR A 22 -11.90 -1.13 6.98
N GLU A 23 -10.76 -0.55 7.34
CA GLU A 23 -9.53 -1.26 7.73
C GLU A 23 -8.90 -2.14 6.61
N SER A 24 -9.36 -1.97 5.37
CA SER A 24 -8.91 -2.78 4.24
C SER A 24 -8.50 -1.92 3.05
N ILE A 25 -7.65 -2.46 2.18
CA ILE A 25 -7.31 -1.83 0.92
C ILE A 25 -8.54 -1.73 0.02
N SER A 26 -8.54 -0.79 -0.92
CA SER A 26 -9.66 -0.65 -1.85
C SER A 26 -9.88 -1.95 -2.66
N SER A 27 -11.14 -2.23 -3.01
CA SER A 27 -11.51 -3.41 -3.81
C SER A 27 -10.74 -3.49 -5.14
N SER A 28 -10.45 -2.35 -5.76
CA SER A 28 -9.65 -2.29 -6.99
C SER A 28 -8.20 -2.72 -6.76
N ALA A 29 -7.59 -2.27 -5.67
CA ALA A 29 -6.23 -2.69 -5.30
C ALA A 29 -6.20 -4.17 -4.94
N GLN A 30 -7.18 -4.65 -4.17
CA GLN A 30 -7.33 -6.07 -3.83
C GLN A 30 -7.42 -6.94 -5.09
N ALA A 31 -8.33 -6.59 -6.00
CA ALA A 31 -8.52 -7.34 -7.24
C ALA A 31 -7.29 -7.32 -8.16
N PHE A 32 -6.51 -6.24 -8.15
CA PHE A 32 -5.25 -6.16 -8.88
C PHE A 32 -4.19 -7.06 -8.25
N LEU A 33 -4.00 -6.96 -6.93
CA LEU A 33 -3.01 -7.74 -6.19
C LEU A 33 -3.27 -9.24 -6.28
N GLU A 34 -4.51 -9.69 -6.16
CA GLU A 34 -4.86 -11.10 -6.34
C GLU A 34 -4.42 -11.64 -7.70
N ARG A 35 -4.60 -10.86 -8.77
CA ARG A 35 -4.17 -11.25 -10.12
C ARG A 35 -2.65 -11.22 -10.29
N LEU A 36 -1.99 -10.22 -9.71
CA LEU A 36 -0.54 -10.09 -9.76
C LEU A 36 0.15 -11.23 -9.01
N LEU A 37 -0.30 -11.50 -7.78
CA LEU A 37 0.21 -12.59 -6.96
C LEU A 37 -0.03 -13.94 -7.63
N PHE A 38 -1.24 -14.20 -8.14
CA PHE A 38 -1.55 -15.46 -8.83
C PHE A 38 -0.71 -15.67 -10.09
N ALA A 39 -0.36 -14.59 -10.81
CA ALA A 39 0.49 -14.69 -11.98
C ALA A 39 1.94 -15.08 -11.63
N ALA A 40 2.43 -14.65 -10.46
CA ALA A 40 3.81 -14.84 -10.00
C ALA A 40 4.01 -16.06 -9.08
N ASP A 41 2.97 -16.49 -8.37
CA ASP A 41 3.02 -17.56 -7.37
C ASP A 41 3.01 -18.97 -8.00
N THR A 42 3.47 -19.94 -7.20
CA THR A 42 3.32 -21.38 -7.48
C THR A 42 2.69 -22.07 -6.29
N TYR A 43 2.24 -23.33 -6.46
CA TYR A 43 1.83 -24.22 -5.37
C TYR A 43 2.95 -25.19 -4.97
N VAL A 44 4.21 -24.75 -5.17
CA VAL A 44 5.40 -25.53 -4.83
C VAL A 44 6.05 -24.96 -3.59
N LEU A 45 6.46 -25.83 -2.69
CA LEU A 45 7.29 -25.48 -1.53
C LEU A 45 8.72 -25.98 -1.77
N ASP A 46 9.71 -25.22 -1.28
CA ASP A 46 11.08 -25.69 -1.21
C ASP A 46 11.28 -26.70 -0.07
N GLU A 47 12.51 -27.20 0.09
CA GLU A 47 12.90 -28.15 1.15
C GLU A 47 12.73 -27.62 2.57
N ASN A 48 12.64 -26.28 2.73
CA ASN A 48 12.44 -25.59 4.02
C ASN A 48 10.98 -25.22 4.26
N GLY A 49 10.07 -25.57 3.33
CA GLY A 49 8.64 -25.27 3.43
C GLY A 49 8.26 -23.85 2.97
N ASN A 50 9.16 -23.11 2.33
CA ASN A 50 8.85 -21.79 1.80
C ASN A 50 8.21 -21.88 0.40
N ARG A 51 7.37 -20.91 0.05
CA ARG A 51 6.79 -20.80 -1.29
C ARG A 51 7.87 -20.55 -2.34
N VAL A 52 7.73 -21.22 -3.46
CA VAL A 52 8.60 -20.99 -4.62
C VAL A 52 7.87 -20.06 -5.59
N SER A 53 8.45 -18.88 -5.83
CA SER A 53 7.96 -17.94 -6.85
C SER A 53 8.32 -18.39 -8.26
N LYS A 54 7.47 -18.08 -9.25
CA LYS A 54 7.83 -18.16 -10.66
C LYS A 54 8.87 -17.11 -11.05
N ILE A 55 8.92 -16.01 -10.30
CA ILE A 55 9.81 -14.89 -10.54
C ILE A 55 11.19 -15.25 -9.98
N LYS A 56 12.20 -15.23 -10.85
CA LYS A 56 13.57 -15.61 -10.48
C LYS A 56 14.44 -14.42 -10.11
N LYS A 57 13.96 -13.20 -10.39
CA LYS A 57 14.62 -11.96 -9.95
C LYS A 57 13.89 -11.39 -8.76
N GLU A 58 14.61 -10.70 -7.90
CA GLU A 58 14.00 -9.88 -6.87
C GLU A 58 13.30 -8.68 -7.50
N ILE A 59 12.09 -8.38 -7.07
CA ILE A 59 11.35 -7.18 -7.43
C ILE A 59 11.03 -6.45 -6.14
N LYS A 60 11.70 -5.32 -5.92
CA LYS A 60 11.43 -4.52 -4.73
C LYS A 60 9.98 -4.04 -4.74
N THR A 61 9.26 -4.21 -3.63
CA THR A 61 7.85 -3.83 -3.58
C THR A 61 7.58 -2.84 -2.47
N ALA A 62 6.60 -1.95 -2.67
CA ALA A 62 6.13 -1.08 -1.61
C ALA A 62 4.63 -0.83 -1.69
N MET A 63 4.01 -0.70 -0.51
CA MET A 63 2.61 -0.32 -0.34
C MET A 63 2.53 1.06 0.28
N ILE A 64 1.78 1.97 -0.35
CA ILE A 64 1.46 3.30 0.19
C ILE A 64 -0.02 3.31 0.55
N TYR A 65 -0.31 3.41 1.84
CA TYR A 65 -1.66 3.43 2.38
C TYR A 65 -2.05 4.85 2.76
N THR A 66 -3.20 5.33 2.28
CA THR A 66 -3.76 6.62 2.67
C THR A 66 -5.06 6.43 3.42
N MET A 67 -5.26 7.13 4.53
CA MET A 67 -6.46 7.02 5.33
C MET A 67 -6.88 8.35 5.95
N ASN A 68 -8.18 8.53 6.08
CA ASN A 68 -8.76 9.75 6.64
C ASN A 68 -8.65 9.82 8.18
N VAL A 69 -8.57 8.67 8.85
CA VAL A 69 -8.39 8.61 10.30
C VAL A 69 -6.99 9.04 10.72
N THR A 70 -6.86 9.58 11.93
CA THR A 70 -5.56 9.76 12.57
C THR A 70 -5.06 8.43 13.11
N LYS A 71 -3.80 8.36 13.51
CA LYS A 71 -3.25 7.12 14.09
C LYS A 71 -3.95 6.75 15.41
N GLU A 72 -4.35 7.74 16.19
CA GLU A 72 -5.06 7.56 17.46
C GLU A 72 -6.52 7.07 17.27
N MET A 73 -7.09 7.31 16.08
CA MET A 73 -8.43 6.84 15.69
C MET A 73 -8.42 5.46 15.04
N ASP A 74 -7.26 4.89 14.81
CA ASP A 74 -7.09 3.55 14.25
C ASP A 74 -7.31 2.48 15.35
N TYR A 75 -8.55 2.33 15.78
CA TYR A 75 -8.94 1.45 16.89
C TYR A 75 -8.74 -0.04 16.61
N PHE A 76 -8.66 -0.43 15.36
CA PHE A 76 -8.52 -1.83 14.92
C PHE A 76 -7.11 -2.21 14.52
N ASN A 77 -6.15 -1.28 14.66
CA ASN A 77 -4.77 -1.47 14.28
C ASN A 77 -4.62 -1.96 12.82
N SER A 78 -5.02 -1.10 11.88
CA SER A 78 -5.00 -1.38 10.43
C SER A 78 -3.65 -1.92 9.95
N GLU A 79 -2.54 -1.52 10.57
CA GLU A 79 -1.20 -1.94 10.18
C GLU A 79 -1.03 -3.46 10.25
N ASP A 80 -1.61 -4.13 11.27
CA ASP A 80 -1.56 -5.59 11.42
C ASP A 80 -2.37 -6.30 10.33
N GLN A 81 -3.56 -5.78 10.02
CA GLN A 81 -4.41 -6.34 8.97
C GLN A 81 -3.77 -6.18 7.59
N LEU A 82 -3.18 -5.01 7.32
CA LEU A 82 -2.52 -4.71 6.06
C LEU A 82 -1.17 -5.45 5.91
N ALA A 83 -0.58 -5.94 7.01
CA ALA A 83 0.64 -6.75 7.00
C ALA A 83 0.44 -8.10 6.28
N ILE A 84 -0.77 -8.66 6.27
CA ILE A 84 -1.06 -9.94 5.59
C ILE A 84 -0.74 -9.85 4.10
N MET A 85 -1.25 -8.82 3.41
CA MET A 85 -1.01 -8.64 1.97
C MET A 85 0.47 -8.37 1.68
N ARG A 86 1.16 -7.58 2.52
CA ARG A 86 2.60 -7.36 2.42
C ARG A 86 3.38 -8.66 2.59
N GLY A 87 2.95 -9.53 3.49
CA GLY A 87 3.55 -10.86 3.69
C GLY A 87 3.54 -11.69 2.42
N TYR A 88 2.46 -11.68 1.65
CA TYR A 88 2.40 -12.35 0.35
C TYR A 88 3.30 -11.69 -0.70
N LEU A 89 3.36 -10.35 -0.74
CA LEU A 89 4.27 -9.64 -1.64
C LEU A 89 5.73 -9.98 -1.31
N THR A 90 6.09 -9.98 -0.02
CA THR A 90 7.43 -10.37 0.44
C THR A 90 7.76 -11.82 0.06
N ALA A 91 6.84 -12.75 0.27
CA ALA A 91 7.08 -14.16 -0.02
C ALA A 91 7.26 -14.45 -1.53
N ILE A 92 6.69 -13.63 -2.41
CA ILE A 92 6.68 -13.86 -3.87
C ILE A 92 7.73 -13.03 -4.59
N PHE A 93 7.93 -11.78 -4.18
CA PHE A 93 8.77 -10.82 -4.90
C PHE A 93 10.07 -10.45 -4.16
N GLY A 94 10.16 -10.72 -2.85
CA GLY A 94 11.23 -10.28 -2.00
C GLY A 94 10.75 -9.24 -0.99
N GLU A 95 11.51 -8.18 -0.73
CA GLU A 95 11.16 -7.17 0.28
C GLU A 95 9.91 -6.37 -0.11
N CYS A 96 9.07 -6.07 0.90
CA CYS A 96 7.91 -5.18 0.74
C CYS A 96 7.89 -4.12 1.84
N GLU A 97 8.28 -2.89 1.50
CA GLU A 97 8.15 -1.75 2.40
C GLU A 97 6.69 -1.27 2.53
N ALA A 98 6.36 -0.60 3.62
CA ALA A 98 5.06 0.05 3.79
C ALA A 98 5.22 1.49 4.25
N PHE A 99 4.37 2.35 3.69
CA PHE A 99 4.22 3.73 4.13
C PHE A 99 2.75 4.03 4.41
N TYR A 100 2.49 4.60 5.58
CA TYR A 100 1.14 4.94 6.07
C TYR A 100 0.99 6.45 6.16
N ALA A 101 0.11 7.02 5.33
CA ALA A 101 -0.29 8.42 5.37
C ALA A 101 -1.63 8.55 6.10
N TYR A 102 -1.57 8.78 7.41
CA TYR A 102 -2.72 9.04 8.26
C TYR A 102 -3.25 10.47 8.09
N ASP A 103 -4.47 10.71 8.54
CA ASP A 103 -5.11 12.02 8.59
C ASP A 103 -5.16 12.75 7.24
N THR A 104 -5.28 11.99 6.15
CA THR A 104 -5.37 12.58 4.80
C THR A 104 -6.72 13.28 4.59
N LYS A 105 -6.71 14.40 3.85
CA LYS A 105 -7.94 15.12 3.53
C LYS A 105 -8.73 14.40 2.44
N GLN A 106 -9.86 13.81 2.78
CA GLN A 106 -10.69 13.02 1.86
C GLN A 106 -11.53 13.89 0.90
N PHE A 107 -12.19 14.94 1.42
CA PHE A 107 -13.13 15.74 0.64
C PHE A 107 -12.60 17.15 0.35
N LYS A 108 -12.97 17.72 -0.80
CA LYS A 108 -12.69 19.14 -1.11
C LYS A 108 -13.43 20.08 -0.14
N LYS A 109 -14.71 19.75 0.14
CA LYS A 109 -15.58 20.44 1.12
C LYS A 109 -16.28 19.37 1.95
N TYR A 110 -16.45 19.61 3.24
CA TYR A 110 -17.12 18.68 4.17
C TYR A 110 -18.60 19.00 4.37
N ASP A 111 -19.03 20.25 4.13
CA ASP A 111 -20.40 20.72 4.39
C ASP A 111 -21.52 19.90 3.71
N PRO A 112 -21.34 19.32 2.49
CA PRO A 112 -22.39 18.51 1.89
C PRO A 112 -22.56 17.12 2.53
N TYR A 113 -21.65 16.72 3.42
CA TYR A 113 -21.64 15.40 4.02
C TYR A 113 -22.12 15.46 5.47
N LEU A 114 -22.85 14.44 5.92
CA LEU A 114 -23.13 14.24 7.35
C LEU A 114 -21.81 13.87 8.03
N ASN A 115 -21.17 14.87 8.65
CA ASN A 115 -19.87 14.74 9.27
C ASN A 115 -19.80 15.54 10.56
N ASN A 116 -19.59 14.83 11.67
CA ASN A 116 -19.20 15.41 12.94
C ASN A 116 -17.98 14.71 13.56
N MET A 117 -17.42 13.73 12.84
CA MET A 117 -16.26 12.95 13.27
C MET A 117 -14.95 13.67 12.94
N PHE A 118 -14.91 14.41 11.84
CA PHE A 118 -13.73 15.09 11.36
C PHE A 118 -13.93 16.59 11.28
N ASP A 119 -13.04 17.35 11.94
CA ASP A 119 -13.01 18.80 11.86
C ASP A 119 -12.40 19.25 10.52
N PRO A 120 -13.11 20.00 9.67
CA PRO A 120 -12.62 20.48 8.38
C PRO A 120 -11.37 21.36 8.48
N GLU A 121 -11.24 22.17 9.54
CA GLU A 121 -10.07 23.05 9.73
C GLU A 121 -8.84 22.24 10.14
N LEU A 122 -9.00 21.22 10.98
CA LEU A 122 -7.91 20.30 11.30
C LEU A 122 -7.46 19.53 10.06
N LYS A 123 -8.39 19.08 9.22
CA LYS A 123 -8.08 18.42 7.94
C LYS A 123 -7.35 19.33 6.96
N LYS A 124 -7.71 20.59 6.92
CA LYS A 124 -6.99 21.60 6.13
C LYS A 124 -5.57 21.78 6.63
N LYS A 125 -5.40 21.92 7.95
CA LYS A 125 -4.08 22.06 8.59
C LYS A 125 -3.20 20.81 8.35
N SER A 126 -3.77 19.61 8.46
CA SER A 126 -3.06 18.37 8.15
C SER A 126 -2.59 18.36 6.70
N LYS A 127 -3.45 18.73 5.75
CA LYS A 127 -3.06 18.86 4.34
C LYS A 127 -1.91 19.85 4.10
N GLU A 128 -1.87 20.95 4.83
CA GLU A 128 -0.86 22.01 4.65
C GLU A 128 0.48 21.67 5.33
N ILE A 129 0.45 20.92 6.43
CA ILE A 129 1.63 20.68 7.27
C ILE A 129 2.13 19.24 7.16
N GLN A 130 1.23 18.24 7.30
CA GLN A 130 1.62 16.84 7.34
C GLN A 130 1.79 16.25 5.95
N PHE A 131 0.88 16.53 5.03
CA PHE A 131 0.92 15.96 3.68
C PHE A 131 2.23 16.24 2.91
N PRO A 132 2.84 17.46 2.97
CA PRO A 132 4.16 17.68 2.37
C PRO A 132 5.26 16.80 2.98
N LYS A 133 5.21 16.51 4.28
CA LYS A 133 6.15 15.59 4.95
C LYS A 133 5.94 14.15 4.49
N ASP A 134 4.70 13.76 4.29
CA ASP A 134 4.35 12.43 3.78
C ASP A 134 4.81 12.27 2.32
N CYS A 135 4.68 13.32 1.50
CA CYS A 135 5.25 13.33 0.15
C CYS A 135 6.78 13.18 0.16
N ALA A 136 7.49 13.85 1.09
CA ALA A 136 8.93 13.70 1.22
C ALA A 136 9.32 12.25 1.62
N LYS A 137 8.60 11.64 2.57
CA LYS A 137 8.82 10.24 2.95
C LYS A 137 8.54 9.27 1.80
N ALA A 138 7.47 9.51 1.02
CA ALA A 138 7.16 8.70 -0.15
C ALA A 138 8.24 8.86 -1.24
N PHE A 139 8.80 10.05 -1.40
CA PHE A 139 9.94 10.28 -2.29
C PHE A 139 11.19 9.52 -1.84
N ASP A 140 11.51 9.56 -0.55
CA ASP A 140 12.64 8.81 0.02
C ASP A 140 12.44 7.29 -0.08
N LEU A 141 11.20 6.81 0.05
CA LEU A 141 10.83 5.42 -0.24
C LEU A 141 11.17 5.07 -1.70
N GLY A 142 10.76 5.92 -2.65
CA GLY A 142 11.07 5.72 -4.07
C GLY A 142 12.58 5.66 -4.35
N LYS A 143 13.38 6.49 -3.68
CA LYS A 143 14.84 6.42 -3.78
C LYS A 143 15.38 5.07 -3.32
N ARG A 144 14.98 4.57 -2.15
CA ARG A 144 15.44 3.27 -1.65
C ARG A 144 15.09 2.11 -2.57
N LEU A 145 13.95 2.19 -3.26
CA LEU A 145 13.56 1.18 -4.24
C LEU A 145 14.39 1.26 -5.54
N SER A 146 14.95 2.43 -5.87
CA SER A 146 15.77 2.64 -7.06
C SER A 146 17.26 2.45 -6.83
N ASP A 147 17.72 2.45 -5.57
CA ASP A 147 19.13 2.21 -5.24
C ASP A 147 19.45 0.72 -5.45
N GLU A 148 20.54 0.44 -6.19
CA GLU A 148 21.09 -0.90 -6.42
C GLU A 148 21.81 -1.46 -5.18
#